data_1bf2605d867265259b96bfafef956dd8
#
_entry.id   1bf2605d867265259b96bfafef956dd8
#
_cell.length_a   1.000
_cell.length_b   1.000
_cell.length_c   1.000
_cell.angle_alpha   90.00
_cell.angle_beta   90.00
_cell.angle_gamma   90.00
#
_symmetry.space_group_name_H-M   'P 1'
#
loop_
_entity.id
_entity.type
_entity.pdbx_description
1 polymer ?
#
loop_
_entity_poly.entity_id
_entity_poly.type
_entity_poly.pdbx_seq_one_letter_code
_entity_poly.pdbx_strand_id
1 'polypeptide(L)' 'MVLEAKVKRVTGNTVRIQTEPSGYVMIYMDQRGNYLNDTWHPSLEDAKAQARSEFHVEDQDWVQLLP' A
#
# COMPACT_ATOMS: atom_id res chain seq x y z
N MET A 1 -11.91 3.94 1.29
CA MET A 1 -11.38 2.59 1.06
C MET A 1 -9.97 2.48 1.62
N VAL A 2 -9.68 1.38 2.27
CA VAL A 2 -8.34 1.08 2.76
C VAL A 2 -7.98 -0.34 2.37
N LEU A 3 -6.89 -0.50 1.63
CA LEU A 3 -6.31 -1.78 1.25
C LEU A 3 -4.98 -1.97 1.95
N GLU A 4 -4.65 -3.19 2.30
CA GLU A 4 -3.37 -3.50 2.94
C GLU A 4 -2.79 -4.78 2.36
N ALA A 5 -1.48 -4.82 2.22
CA ALA A 5 -0.76 -6.02 1.78
C ALA A 5 0.55 -6.14 2.54
N LYS A 6 1.03 -7.36 2.68
CA LYS A 6 2.33 -7.62 3.29
C LYS A 6 3.43 -7.47 2.24
N VAL A 7 4.53 -6.85 2.65
CA VAL A 7 5.72 -6.69 1.80
C VAL A 7 6.50 -8.00 1.84
N LYS A 8 6.77 -8.59 0.67
CA LYS A 8 7.36 -9.93 0.60
C LYS A 8 8.85 -9.96 0.93
N ARG A 9 9.57 -8.85 0.67
CA ARG A 9 11.01 -8.79 0.90
C ARG A 9 11.39 -8.61 2.35
N VAL A 10 10.56 -7.92 3.12
CA VAL A 10 10.86 -7.59 4.51
C VAL A 10 9.73 -8.11 5.36
N THR A 11 9.95 -9.24 6.01
CA THR A 11 8.95 -9.91 6.83
C THR A 11 8.39 -8.96 7.89
N GLY A 12 7.07 -8.88 7.96
CA GLY A 12 6.38 -8.04 8.93
C GLY A 12 6.06 -6.64 8.47
N ASN A 13 6.74 -6.14 7.42
CA ASN A 13 6.41 -4.83 6.88
C ASN A 13 5.15 -4.91 6.02
N THR A 14 4.41 -3.80 5.98
CA THR A 14 3.15 -3.72 5.23
C THR A 14 3.11 -2.47 4.38
N VAL A 15 2.26 -2.51 3.37
CA VAL A 15 1.94 -1.35 2.56
C VAL A 15 0.43 -1.19 2.55
N ARG A 16 -0.03 0.04 2.69
CA ARG A 16 -1.45 0.37 2.75
C ARG A 16 -1.78 1.41 1.70
N ILE A 17 -2.89 1.23 1.00
CA ILE A 17 -3.41 2.25 0.09
C ILE A 17 -4.73 2.75 0.66
N GLN A 18 -4.86 4.06 0.79
CA GLN A 18 -6.10 4.66 1.28
C GLN A 18 -6.53 5.81 0.39
N THR A 19 -7.86 5.96 0.29
CA THR A 19 -8.48 7.01 -0.51
C THR A 19 -8.32 8.35 0.19
N GLU A 20 -7.95 9.36 -0.59
CA GLU A 20 -7.88 10.76 -0.17
C GLU A 20 -8.81 11.57 -1.08
N PRO A 21 -9.19 12.80 -0.70
CA PRO A 21 -10.05 13.60 -1.55
C PRO A 21 -9.54 13.82 -2.97
N SER A 22 -8.21 13.90 -3.15
CA SER A 22 -7.60 14.19 -4.45
C SER A 22 -6.97 12.99 -5.12
N GLY A 23 -7.03 11.80 -4.51
CA GLY A 23 -6.41 10.61 -5.09
C GLY A 23 -6.21 9.52 -4.06
N TYR A 24 -5.04 8.90 -4.09
CA TYR A 24 -4.71 7.76 -3.22
C TYR A 24 -3.34 7.94 -2.63
N VAL A 25 -3.19 7.58 -1.36
CA VAL A 25 -1.90 7.60 -0.69
C VAL A 25 -1.50 6.15 -0.40
N MET A 26 -0.26 5.80 -0.79
CA MET A 26 0.33 4.51 -0.45
C MET A 26 1.30 4.74 0.70
N ILE A 27 1.10 4.04 1.81
CA ILE A 27 1.88 4.19 3.03
C ILE A 27 2.66 2.91 3.29
N TYR A 28 3.96 3.04 3.46
CA TYR A 28 4.84 1.92 3.80
C TYR A 28 5.14 1.97 5.29
N MET A 29 4.94 0.84 5.97
CA MET A 29 5.08 0.73 7.43
C MET A 29 5.94 -0.46 7.80
N ASP A 30 6.64 -0.34 8.94
CA ASP A 30 7.40 -1.46 9.47
C ASP A 30 6.49 -2.43 10.23
N GLN A 31 7.07 -3.50 10.78
CA GLN A 31 6.31 -4.55 11.46
C GLN A 31 5.60 -4.07 12.72
N ARG A 32 5.99 -2.93 13.27
CA ARG A 32 5.35 -2.33 14.45
C ARG A 32 4.27 -1.32 14.09
N GLY A 33 4.04 -1.13 12.78
CA GLY A 33 3.09 -0.14 12.31
C GLY A 33 3.63 1.27 12.25
N ASN A 34 4.95 1.45 12.42
CA ASN A 34 5.58 2.75 12.30
C ASN A 34 5.66 3.17 10.83
N TYR A 35 5.32 4.42 10.58
CA TYR A 35 5.41 5.03 9.26
C TYR A 35 6.87 5.10 8.81
N LEU A 36 7.13 4.64 7.58
CA LEU A 36 8.45 4.73 6.98
C LEU A 36 8.47 5.70 5.80
N ASN A 37 7.47 5.65 4.94
CA ASN A 37 7.41 6.49 3.75
C ASN A 37 6.00 6.48 3.18
N ASP A 38 5.67 7.49 2.36
CA ASP A 38 4.41 7.48 1.61
C ASP A 38 4.61 8.09 0.23
N THR A 39 3.65 7.80 -0.67
CA THR A 39 3.60 8.40 -2.00
C THR A 39 2.14 8.66 -2.35
N TRP A 40 1.91 9.71 -3.14
CA TRP A 40 0.58 10.05 -3.63
C TRP A 40 0.42 9.59 -5.07
N HIS A 41 -0.77 9.13 -5.42
CA HIS A 41 -1.07 8.63 -6.77
C HIS A 41 -2.45 9.13 -7.23
N PRO A 42 -2.59 9.48 -8.52
CA PRO A 42 -3.86 9.98 -9.03
C PRO A 42 -4.94 8.92 -9.17
N SER A 43 -4.56 7.63 -9.21
CA SER A 43 -5.52 6.53 -9.36
C SER A 43 -5.10 5.33 -8.53
N LEU A 44 -6.06 4.47 -8.24
CA LEU A 44 -5.80 3.21 -7.56
C LEU A 44 -4.86 2.32 -8.38
N GLU A 45 -5.04 2.32 -9.70
CA GLU A 45 -4.17 1.53 -10.59
C GLU A 45 -2.72 1.96 -10.46
N ASP A 46 -2.46 3.27 -10.42
CA ASP A 46 -1.11 3.79 -10.28
C ASP A 46 -0.51 3.41 -8.92
N ALA A 47 -1.30 3.50 -7.86
CA ALA A 47 -0.84 3.11 -6.52
C ALA A 47 -0.47 1.63 -6.48
N LYS A 48 -1.32 0.77 -7.04
CA LYS A 48 -1.05 -0.66 -7.09
C LYS A 48 0.16 -0.99 -7.97
N ALA A 49 0.34 -0.26 -9.07
CA ALA A 49 1.50 -0.45 -9.93
C ALA A 49 2.80 -0.10 -9.20
N GLN A 50 2.79 0.96 -8.41
CA GLN A 50 3.93 1.34 -7.59
C GLN A 50 4.25 0.26 -6.55
N ALA A 51 3.23 -0.26 -5.89
CA ALA A 51 3.42 -1.32 -4.90
C ALA A 51 3.97 -2.60 -5.53
N ARG A 52 3.51 -2.93 -6.74
CA ARG A 52 4.03 -4.09 -7.47
C ARG A 52 5.50 -3.90 -7.82
N SER A 53 5.85 -2.73 -8.33
CA SER A 53 7.22 -2.43 -8.75
C SER A 53 8.18 -2.37 -7.58
N GLU A 54 7.77 -1.74 -6.48
CA GLU A 54 8.66 -1.43 -5.37
C GLU A 54 8.67 -2.54 -4.31
N PHE A 55 7.51 -3.16 -4.05
CA PHE A 55 7.36 -4.11 -2.95
C PHE A 55 6.93 -5.50 -3.40
N HIS A 56 6.83 -5.74 -4.70
CA HIS A 56 6.41 -7.03 -5.27
C HIS A 56 5.02 -7.48 -4.80
N VAL A 57 4.13 -6.52 -4.53
CA VAL A 57 2.75 -6.80 -4.14
C VAL A 57 1.92 -7.04 -5.39
N GLU A 58 1.29 -8.20 -5.47
CA GLU A 58 0.42 -8.58 -6.57
C GLU A 58 -1.04 -8.28 -6.24
N ASP A 59 -1.92 -8.31 -7.25
CA ASP A 59 -3.33 -7.97 -7.05
C ASP A 59 -4.01 -8.83 -6.00
N GLN A 60 -3.69 -10.12 -5.95
CA GLN A 60 -4.29 -11.05 -4.99
C GLN A 60 -3.79 -10.87 -3.56
N ASP A 61 -2.74 -10.07 -3.37
CA ASP A 61 -2.17 -9.85 -2.04
C ASP A 61 -2.93 -8.80 -1.23
N TRP A 62 -3.74 -7.98 -1.90
CA TRP A 62 -4.46 -6.91 -1.22
C TRP A 62 -5.64 -7.44 -0.41
N VAL A 63 -5.74 -6.98 0.82
CA VAL A 63 -6.88 -7.23 1.70
C VAL A 63 -7.59 -5.91 1.94
N GLN A 64 -8.88 -5.87 1.69
CA GLN A 64 -9.68 -4.67 1.95
C GLN A 64 -10.02 -4.59 3.43
N LEU A 65 -9.53 -3.55 4.11
CA LEU A 65 -9.82 -3.32 5.53
C LEU A 65 -11.09 -2.50 5.72
N LEU A 66 -11.29 -1.50 4.85
CA LEU A 66 -12.47 -0.63 4.86
C LEU A 66 -12.95 -0.41 3.44
N PRO A 67 -14.28 -0.32 3.21
CA PRO A 67 -14.85 -0.07 1.90
C PRO A 67 -14.39 1.22 1.25
#